data_f6620f37e71a18654b2a22be7b242ac4
#
_entry.id   f6620f37e71a18654b2a22be7b242ac4
#
_cell.length_a   1.000
_cell.length_b   1.000
_cell.length_c   1.000
_cell.angle_alpha   90.00
_cell.angle_beta   90.00
_cell.angle_gamma   90.00
#
_symmetry.space_group_name_H-M   'P 1'
#
loop_
_entity.id
_entity.type
_entity.pdbx_description
1 polymer ?
#
loop_
_entity_poly.entity_id
_entity_poly.type
_entity_poly.pdbx_seq_one_letter_code
_entity_poly.pdbx_strand_id
1 'polypeptide(L)'
;MARSNIPMVINLRQNTNDDSTAFGKWFAEVDSKEPLNLKGLAKLMMEHGKISSEEMCNLVLGEMVKCLIHLVREGQPVKLDGFGTFSPSVDGQGNGKNDIETAVAGGADAMINGIRINFTPENNKGEQLDRKEAHV
;
A
#
# COMPACT_ATOMS: atom_id res chain seq x y z
N MET A 1 18.02 -16.62 11.63
CA MET A 1 17.06 -17.40 10.85
C MET A 1 17.22 -17.08 9.37
N ALA A 2 17.48 -18.08 8.57
CA ALA A 2 17.60 -17.86 7.13
C ALA A 2 16.26 -17.38 6.57
N ARG A 3 16.29 -16.33 5.76
CA ARG A 3 15.12 -15.91 5.01
C ARG A 3 14.75 -17.02 4.04
N SER A 4 13.49 -17.41 4.07
CA SER A 4 12.95 -18.24 3.01
C SER A 4 12.97 -17.38 1.73
N ASN A 5 13.87 -17.69 0.82
CA ASN A 5 13.93 -17.04 -0.49
C ASN A 5 12.85 -17.61 -1.40
N ILE A 6 11.59 -17.31 -1.08
CA ILE A 6 10.49 -17.63 -1.99
C ILE A 6 10.39 -16.45 -2.97
N PRO A 7 10.71 -16.67 -4.25
CA PRO A 7 10.65 -15.59 -5.21
C PRO A 7 9.20 -15.18 -5.49
N MET A 8 9.04 -13.91 -5.85
CA MET A 8 7.76 -13.43 -6.38
C MET A 8 7.47 -14.11 -7.71
N VAL A 9 6.31 -14.72 -7.82
CA VAL A 9 5.88 -15.36 -9.08
C VAL A 9 5.28 -14.29 -9.99
N ILE A 10 5.80 -14.19 -11.20
CA ILE A 10 5.35 -13.25 -12.20
C ILE A 10 4.71 -14.02 -13.35
N ASN A 11 3.48 -13.68 -13.67
CA ASN A 11 2.75 -14.21 -14.81
C ASN A 11 2.79 -13.21 -15.96
N LEU A 12 2.72 -13.73 -17.18
CA LEU A 12 2.60 -12.89 -18.37
C LEU A 12 1.15 -12.90 -18.82
N ARG A 13 0.62 -11.70 -19.05
CA ARG A 13 -0.75 -11.50 -19.53
C ARG A 13 -0.74 -10.70 -20.83
N GLN A 14 -1.49 -11.20 -21.82
CA GLN A 14 -1.66 -10.49 -23.09
C GLN A 14 -2.82 -9.50 -23.00
N ASN A 15 -2.60 -8.30 -23.48
CA ASN A 15 -3.67 -7.32 -23.62
C ASN A 15 -4.56 -7.69 -24.81
N THR A 16 -5.82 -8.01 -24.53
CA THR A 16 -6.81 -8.40 -25.53
C THR A 16 -7.83 -7.30 -25.85
N ASN A 17 -7.62 -6.09 -25.37
CA ASN A 17 -8.49 -4.95 -25.65
C ASN A 17 -8.18 -4.36 -27.03
N ASP A 18 -9.09 -4.56 -27.97
CA ASP A 18 -8.95 -4.11 -29.37
C ASP A 18 -8.82 -2.60 -29.51
N ASP A 19 -9.40 -1.84 -28.58
CA ASP A 19 -9.37 -0.38 -28.60
C ASP A 19 -8.10 0.22 -28.03
N SER A 20 -7.22 -0.62 -27.47
CA SER A 20 -5.98 -0.17 -26.86
C SER A 20 -4.83 -0.14 -27.87
N THR A 21 -3.96 0.88 -27.77
CA THR A 21 -2.71 0.93 -28.53
C THR A 21 -1.74 -0.19 -28.11
N ALA A 22 -1.97 -0.78 -26.95
CA ALA A 22 -1.18 -1.89 -26.43
C ALA A 22 -1.76 -3.27 -26.81
N PHE A 23 -2.75 -3.33 -27.70
CA PHE A 23 -3.36 -4.59 -28.14
C PHE A 23 -2.31 -5.59 -28.63
N GLY A 24 -2.41 -6.81 -28.15
CA GLY A 24 -1.49 -7.90 -28.49
C GLY A 24 -0.20 -7.90 -27.71
N LYS A 25 0.12 -6.86 -26.96
CA LYS A 25 1.34 -6.82 -26.13
C LYS A 25 1.19 -7.65 -24.86
N TRP A 26 2.29 -8.19 -24.41
CA TRP A 26 2.36 -8.96 -23.18
C TRP A 26 2.89 -8.11 -22.04
N PHE A 27 2.29 -8.26 -20.86
CA PHE A 27 2.67 -7.53 -19.66
C PHE A 27 2.91 -8.50 -18.51
N ALA A 28 3.88 -8.16 -17.68
CA ALA A 28 4.14 -8.89 -16.45
C ALA A 28 3.16 -8.45 -15.35
N GLU A 29 2.64 -9.41 -14.61
CA GLU A 29 1.83 -9.14 -13.42
C GLU A 29 2.13 -10.17 -12.33
N VAL A 30 1.93 -9.77 -11.08
CA VAL A 30 2.18 -10.64 -9.94
C VAL A 30 1.09 -11.72 -9.87
N ASP A 31 1.50 -12.94 -9.60
CA ASP A 31 0.57 -14.00 -9.23
C ASP A 31 0.07 -13.74 -7.81
N SER A 32 -1.06 -13.05 -7.71
CA SER A 32 -1.61 -12.59 -6.43
C SER A 32 -2.13 -13.75 -5.60
N LYS A 33 -1.72 -13.78 -4.34
CA LYS A 33 -2.23 -14.70 -3.33
C LYS A 33 -3.31 -14.04 -2.50
N GLU A 34 -4.04 -14.82 -1.72
CA GLU A 34 -5.00 -14.29 -0.76
C GLU A 34 -4.29 -13.35 0.25
N PRO A 35 -4.91 -12.23 0.59
CA PRO A 35 -4.31 -11.32 1.57
C PRO A 35 -4.11 -11.98 2.92
N LEU A 36 -2.95 -11.72 3.53
CA LEU A 36 -2.66 -12.13 4.89
C LEU A 36 -3.19 -11.06 5.84
N ASN A 37 -4.02 -11.47 6.80
CA ASN A 37 -4.56 -10.53 7.78
C ASN A 37 -3.59 -10.28 8.95
N LEU A 38 -3.96 -9.42 9.90
CA LEU A 38 -3.11 -9.10 11.06
C LEU A 38 -2.77 -10.33 11.88
N LYS A 39 -3.70 -11.24 12.03
CA LYS A 39 -3.47 -12.49 12.79
C LYS A 39 -2.41 -13.36 12.12
N GLY A 40 -2.48 -13.48 10.79
CA GLY A 40 -1.49 -14.21 10.01
C GLY A 40 -0.13 -13.54 10.05
N LEU A 41 -0.09 -12.21 10.00
CA LEU A 41 1.14 -11.44 10.10
C LEU A 41 1.77 -11.59 11.49
N ALA A 42 0.97 -11.57 12.55
CA ALA A 42 1.42 -11.76 13.92
C ALA A 42 2.06 -13.15 14.11
N LYS A 43 1.47 -14.17 13.52
CA LYS A 43 2.01 -15.52 13.53
C LYS A 43 3.37 -15.58 12.85
N LEU A 44 3.52 -14.95 11.70
CA LEU A 44 4.79 -14.88 10.99
C LEU A 44 5.86 -14.17 11.82
N MET A 45 5.51 -13.07 12.48
CA MET A 45 6.42 -12.33 13.36
C MET A 45 6.92 -13.21 14.50
N MET A 46 6.03 -13.99 15.12
CA MET A 46 6.41 -14.95 16.17
C MET A 46 7.34 -16.03 15.61
N GLU A 47 7.07 -16.52 14.41
CA GLU A 47 7.91 -17.54 13.75
C GLU A 47 9.33 -17.04 13.45
N HIS A 48 9.52 -15.72 13.31
CA HIS A 48 10.86 -15.14 13.16
C HIS A 48 11.70 -15.24 14.45
N GLY A 49 11.08 -15.63 15.57
CA GLY A 49 11.77 -16.01 16.78
C GLY A 49 12.23 -14.90 17.71
N LYS A 50 12.01 -13.64 17.35
CA LYS A 50 12.40 -12.50 18.20
C LYS A 50 11.34 -12.09 19.19
N ILE A 51 10.08 -12.42 18.93
CA ILE A 51 8.93 -12.16 19.77
C ILE A 51 8.27 -13.51 20.03
N SER A 52 8.12 -13.89 21.31
CA SER A 52 7.66 -15.22 21.67
C SER A 52 6.15 -15.37 21.81
N SER A 53 5.39 -14.27 21.72
CA SER A 53 3.94 -14.29 21.89
C SER A 53 3.22 -13.78 20.65
N GLU A 54 2.38 -14.63 20.05
CA GLU A 54 1.51 -14.25 18.94
C GLU A 54 0.51 -13.18 19.37
N GLU A 55 -0.02 -13.30 20.61
CA GLU A 55 -0.96 -12.32 21.15
C GLU A 55 -0.32 -10.93 21.28
N MET A 56 0.93 -10.88 21.72
CA MET A 56 1.67 -9.62 21.82
C MET A 56 1.89 -9.01 20.44
N CYS A 57 2.27 -9.81 19.46
CA CYS A 57 2.42 -9.35 18.08
C CYS A 57 1.10 -8.78 17.53
N ASN A 58 0.01 -9.49 17.76
CA ASN A 58 -1.31 -9.04 17.30
C ASN A 58 -1.73 -7.74 17.97
N LEU A 59 -1.46 -7.60 19.27
CA LEU A 59 -1.76 -6.36 20.00
C LEU A 59 -0.97 -5.18 19.44
N VAL A 60 0.33 -5.35 19.24
CA VAL A 60 1.21 -4.30 18.71
C VAL A 60 0.78 -3.89 17.30
N LEU A 61 0.49 -4.86 16.44
CA LEU A 61 0.03 -4.58 15.07
C LEU A 61 -1.31 -3.84 15.08
N GLY A 62 -2.25 -4.24 15.95
CA GLY A 62 -3.53 -3.56 16.08
C GLY A 62 -3.39 -2.10 16.53
N GLU A 63 -2.51 -1.86 17.49
CA GLU A 63 -2.21 -0.50 17.94
C GLU A 63 -1.53 0.33 16.83
N MET A 64 -0.62 -0.28 16.08
CA MET A 64 0.01 0.39 14.94
C MET A 64 -1.04 0.84 13.90
N VAL A 65 -1.99 -0.03 13.57
CA VAL A 65 -3.06 0.30 12.61
C VAL A 65 -3.90 1.46 13.13
N LYS A 66 -4.27 1.46 14.41
CA LYS A 66 -5.02 2.57 15.01
C LYS A 66 -4.28 3.89 14.92
N CYS A 67 -2.98 3.87 15.21
CA CYS A 67 -2.14 5.06 15.12
C CYS A 67 -2.01 5.56 13.68
N LEU A 68 -1.86 4.66 12.71
CA LEU A 68 -1.80 5.01 11.30
C LEU A 68 -3.10 5.67 10.84
N ILE A 69 -4.24 5.12 11.22
CA ILE A 69 -5.55 5.71 10.88
C ILE A 69 -5.68 7.11 11.48
N HIS A 70 -5.30 7.26 12.74
CA HIS A 70 -5.34 8.55 13.44
C HIS A 70 -4.50 9.61 12.72
N LEU A 71 -3.26 9.27 12.38
CA LEU A 71 -2.33 10.19 11.71
C LEU A 71 -2.79 10.52 10.28
N VAL A 72 -3.30 9.54 9.56
CA VAL A 72 -3.83 9.76 8.20
C VAL A 72 -4.99 10.75 8.24
N ARG A 73 -5.87 10.64 9.21
CA ARG A 73 -6.99 11.58 9.37
C ARG A 73 -6.53 13.01 9.67
N GLU A 74 -5.37 13.16 10.30
CA GLU A 74 -4.77 14.47 10.56
C GLU A 74 -3.95 15.00 9.38
N GLY A 75 -3.82 14.23 8.31
CA GLY A 75 -3.01 14.62 7.16
C GLY A 75 -1.53 14.38 7.35
N GLN A 76 -1.13 13.58 8.33
CA GLN A 76 0.28 13.32 8.63
C GLN A 76 0.80 12.11 7.86
N PRO A 77 1.79 12.28 6.98
CA PRO A 77 2.47 11.14 6.37
C PRO A 77 3.24 10.34 7.42
N VAL A 78 3.30 9.03 7.23
CA VAL A 78 4.02 8.12 8.14
C VAL A 78 5.00 7.30 7.33
N LYS A 79 6.28 7.36 7.70
CA LYS A 79 7.33 6.56 7.12
C LYS A 79 7.59 5.33 7.99
N LEU A 80 7.51 4.16 7.39
CA LEU A 80 7.99 2.92 8.01
C LEU A 80 9.39 2.65 7.44
N ASP A 81 10.39 2.82 8.30
CA ASP A 81 11.78 2.69 7.89
C ASP A 81 12.07 1.32 7.28
N GLY A 82 12.70 1.31 6.12
CA GLY A 82 12.99 0.09 5.37
C GLY A 82 11.83 -0.45 4.56
N PHE A 83 10.68 0.20 4.57
CA PHE A 83 9.50 -0.26 3.81
C PHE A 83 8.97 0.82 2.88
N GLY A 84 8.56 1.95 3.41
CA GLY A 84 8.01 3.03 2.60
C GLY A 84 7.21 4.03 3.41
N THR A 85 6.56 4.95 2.71
CA THR A 85 5.81 6.04 3.31
C THR A 85 4.34 5.98 2.92
N PHE A 86 3.46 6.06 3.91
CA PHE A 86 2.02 6.20 3.72
C PHE A 86 1.67 7.67 3.77
N SER A 87 1.03 8.19 2.71
CA SER A 87 0.63 9.59 2.63
C SER A 87 -0.87 9.70 2.37
N PRO A 88 -1.59 10.50 3.17
CA PRO A 88 -3.00 10.73 2.92
C PRO A 88 -3.19 11.68 1.75
N SER A 89 -4.25 11.46 1.00
CA SER A 89 -4.73 12.40 -0.01
C SER A 89 -6.25 12.37 -0.03
N VAL A 90 -6.85 13.36 -0.66
CA VAL A 90 -8.29 13.41 -0.80
C VAL A 90 -8.69 13.09 -2.23
N ASP A 91 -9.80 12.37 -2.38
CA ASP A 91 -10.42 12.15 -3.67
C ASP A 91 -11.41 13.28 -3.93
N GLY A 92 -11.00 14.21 -4.79
CA GLY A 92 -11.83 15.34 -5.19
C GLY A 92 -12.30 15.28 -6.64
N GLN A 93 -12.17 14.13 -7.29
CA GLN A 93 -12.52 13.97 -8.70
C GLN A 93 -13.97 14.34 -8.97
N GLY A 94 -14.18 15.23 -9.93
CA GLY A 94 -15.50 15.71 -10.30
C GLY A 94 -16.03 16.84 -9.42
N ASN A 95 -15.33 17.23 -8.36
CA ASN A 95 -15.76 18.23 -7.39
C ASN A 95 -15.00 19.57 -7.48
N GLY A 96 -14.17 19.73 -8.52
CA GLY A 96 -13.44 20.98 -8.74
C GLY A 96 -14.35 22.17 -8.94
N LYS A 97 -13.98 23.33 -8.36
CA LYS A 97 -14.73 24.58 -8.49
C LYS A 97 -13.93 25.60 -9.30
N ASN A 98 -14.63 26.49 -10.00
CA ASN A 98 -14.00 27.46 -10.89
C ASN A 98 -13.31 28.60 -10.13
N ASP A 99 -13.73 28.88 -8.89
CA ASP A 99 -13.15 29.93 -8.07
C ASP A 99 -13.09 29.51 -6.59
N ILE A 100 -12.25 30.20 -5.85
CA ILE A 100 -12.02 29.88 -4.45
C ILE A 100 -13.22 30.23 -3.56
N GLU A 101 -13.97 31.24 -3.90
CA GLU A 101 -15.14 31.67 -3.11
C GLU A 101 -16.22 30.58 -3.13
N THR A 102 -16.50 30.04 -4.32
CA THR A 102 -17.45 28.93 -4.47
C THR A 102 -16.97 27.69 -3.75
N ALA A 103 -15.67 27.38 -3.83
CA ALA A 103 -15.08 26.24 -3.14
C ALA A 103 -15.23 26.36 -1.62
N VAL A 104 -14.92 27.53 -1.06
CA VAL A 104 -15.01 27.78 0.39
C VAL A 104 -16.47 27.77 0.85
N ALA A 105 -17.37 28.37 0.08
CA ALA A 105 -18.79 28.45 0.44
C ALA A 105 -19.46 27.08 0.55
N GLY A 106 -19.04 26.12 -0.29
CA GLY A 106 -19.59 24.75 -0.26
C GLY A 106 -19.02 23.89 0.88
N GLY A 107 -17.93 24.30 1.50
CA GLY A 107 -17.26 23.53 2.55
C GLY A 107 -16.42 22.38 2.00
N ALA A 108 -15.56 21.81 2.84
CA ALA A 108 -14.65 20.73 2.46
C ALA A 108 -15.41 19.47 2.01
N ASP A 109 -16.51 19.15 2.67
CA ASP A 109 -17.28 17.93 2.37
C ASP A 109 -17.83 17.92 0.95
N ALA A 110 -18.12 19.09 0.38
CA ALA A 110 -18.61 19.19 -0.99
C ALA A 110 -17.53 18.94 -2.04
N MET A 111 -16.26 18.98 -1.64
CA MET A 111 -15.12 18.84 -2.55
C MET A 111 -14.42 17.48 -2.45
N ILE A 112 -14.80 16.68 -1.47
CA ILE A 112 -14.11 15.39 -1.20
C ILE A 112 -15.10 14.23 -1.33
N ASN A 113 -14.72 13.24 -2.13
CA ASN A 113 -15.45 11.97 -2.20
C ASN A 113 -14.98 11.01 -1.10
N GLY A 114 -13.74 11.16 -0.64
CA GLY A 114 -13.18 10.31 0.39
C GLY A 114 -11.70 10.57 0.60
N ILE A 115 -11.13 9.83 1.54
CA ILE A 115 -9.69 9.88 1.84
C ILE A 115 -9.03 8.67 1.19
N ARG A 116 -7.91 8.91 0.52
CA ARG A 116 -7.05 7.87 -0.04
C ARG A 116 -5.76 7.79 0.75
N ILE A 117 -5.21 6.60 0.81
CA ILE A 117 -3.87 6.37 1.35
C ILE A 117 -2.98 5.95 0.19
N ASN A 118 -1.95 6.77 -0.07
CA ASN A 118 -0.95 6.47 -1.08
C ASN A 118 0.28 5.88 -0.40
N PHE A 119 0.80 4.81 -0.97
CA PHE A 119 2.01 4.17 -0.48
C PHE A 119 3.15 4.38 -1.47
N THR A 120 4.27 4.93 -0.98
CA THR A 120 5.49 5.09 -1.77
C THR A 120 6.57 4.20 -1.17
N PRO A 121 7.00 3.13 -1.86
CA PRO A 121 8.01 2.23 -1.33
C PRO A 121 9.38 2.90 -1.28
N GLU A 122 10.20 2.48 -0.31
CA GLU A 122 11.62 2.76 -0.32
C GLU A 122 12.27 1.83 -1.34
N ASN A 123 12.77 2.41 -2.43
CA ASN A 123 13.35 1.65 -3.52
C ASN A 123 14.76 2.12 -3.87
N ASN A 124 15.49 2.59 -2.89
CA ASN A 124 16.91 2.89 -3.05
C ASN A 124 17.66 1.60 -3.39
N LYS A 125 18.73 1.72 -4.18
CA LYS A 125 19.54 0.58 -4.59
C LYS A 125 20.03 -0.21 -3.37
N GLY A 126 19.73 -1.50 -3.34
CA GLY A 126 20.06 -2.38 -2.21
C GLY A 126 19.02 -2.38 -1.09
N GLU A 127 17.95 -1.60 -1.21
CA GLU A 127 16.86 -1.61 -0.26
C GLU A 127 15.92 -2.80 -0.46
N GLN A 128 15.01 -2.99 0.49
CA GLN A 128 14.17 -4.19 0.59
C GLN A 128 13.20 -4.36 -0.57
N LEU A 129 12.86 -3.28 -1.26
CA LEU A 129 11.92 -3.29 -2.39
C LEU A 129 12.63 -3.03 -3.73
N ASP A 130 13.93 -3.31 -3.81
CA ASP A 130 14.67 -3.26 -5.06
C ASP A 130 14.07 -4.31 -6.02
N ARG A 131 13.84 -3.88 -7.27
CA ARG A 131 13.29 -4.75 -8.32
C ARG A 131 14.12 -6.01 -8.59
N LYS A 132 15.39 -6.05 -8.18
CA LYS A 132 16.23 -7.24 -8.31
C LYS A 132 15.75 -8.42 -7.49
N GLU A 133 14.88 -8.18 -6.50
CA GLU A 133 14.31 -9.23 -5.68
C GLU A 133 13.08 -9.89 -6.34
N ALA A 134 12.62 -9.39 -7.49
CA ALA A 134 11.52 -10.00 -8.25
C ALA A 134 12.07 -11.00 -9.27
N HIS A 135 11.43 -12.16 -9.34
CA HIS A 135 11.77 -13.24 -10.26
C HIS A 135 10.56 -13.62 -11.12
N VAL A 136 10.86 -13.89 -12.36
CA VAL A 136 9.84 -14.35 -13.31
C VAL A 136 9.78 -15.88 -13.29
#